data_e235dd3bdea976c2c59161d916dc39bd
#
_entry.id   e235dd3bdea976c2c59161d916dc39bd
#
_cell.length_a   1.000
_cell.length_b   1.000
_cell.length_c   1.000
_cell.angle_alpha   90.00
_cell.angle_beta   90.00
_cell.angle_gamma   90.00
#
_symmetry.space_group_name_H-M   'P 1'
#
loop_
_entity.id
_entity.type
_entity.pdbx_description
1 polymer ?
#
loop_
_entity_poly.entity_id
_entity_poly.type
_entity_poly.pdbx_seq_one_letter_code
_entity_poly.pdbx_strand_id
1 'polypeptide(L)'
;NSLLGKYTRKPKMSEAAVASIEKNSHWILNHIKRDTRAAGPVKGLVMGSVQSGKTANMIGLVSMAAHYDWNFIIVLSGTIDNLRKQTRDRFFDDLTQSGGVSWHILDRTSNPDYMVDIKTKERYLLEDLHLNTYQDGKTSGMWMHRYVTVCLKNSTRLRNLIKWLQAKPQRAAKLRILVIDDEADQASVNTRKMKEDLDEEEQERTAVNQLIIDLINGKDHEGAPSKAPFQAMNYISYTATPYANVL
;
A
#
# COMPACT_ATOMS: atom_id res chain seq x y z
N ASN A 1 26.39 1.80 -3.45
CA ASN A 1 25.34 2.75 -3.03
C ASN A 1 24.00 2.02 -3.08
N SER A 2 23.71 1.22 -2.07
CA SER A 2 22.43 0.54 -1.96
C SER A 2 21.30 1.57 -1.73
N LEU A 3 20.12 1.30 -2.27
CA LEU A 3 18.93 2.13 -2.04
C LEU A 3 18.62 2.24 -0.54
N LEU A 4 18.92 1.19 0.21
CA LEU A 4 18.80 1.14 1.67
C LEU A 4 19.97 1.81 2.40
N GLY A 5 21.11 2.07 1.74
CA GLY A 5 22.25 2.77 2.35
C GLY A 5 21.91 4.18 2.85
N LYS A 6 20.77 4.73 2.43
CA LYS A 6 20.21 5.97 2.98
C LYS A 6 19.44 5.76 4.29
N TYR A 7 18.95 4.57 4.57
CA TYR A 7 18.30 4.22 5.83
C TYR A 7 19.29 3.96 6.96
N THR A 8 20.56 3.64 6.64
CA THR A 8 21.62 3.47 7.64
C THR A 8 22.06 4.78 8.30
N ARG A 9 21.58 5.93 7.82
CA ARG A 9 21.84 7.23 8.51
C ARG A 9 21.09 7.35 9.82
N LYS A 10 20.04 6.57 10.07
CA LYS A 10 19.46 6.44 11.41
C LYS A 10 20.27 5.37 12.18
N PRO A 11 20.92 5.70 13.30
CA PRO A 11 22.02 4.90 13.93
C PRO A 11 21.55 3.61 14.61
N LYS A 12 20.55 2.90 14.10
CA LYS A 12 19.93 1.77 14.80
C LYS A 12 19.74 0.48 14.00
N MET A 13 20.16 0.42 12.74
CA MET A 13 20.08 -0.84 11.97
C MET A 13 21.46 -1.36 11.65
N SER A 14 21.70 -2.64 11.96
CA SER A 14 22.93 -3.32 11.59
C SER A 14 22.98 -3.54 10.06
N GLU A 15 24.19 -3.65 9.51
CA GLU A 15 24.38 -3.99 8.08
C GLU A 15 23.69 -5.31 7.70
N ALA A 16 23.70 -6.29 8.61
CA ALA A 16 23.02 -7.56 8.42
C ALA A 16 21.50 -7.38 8.31
N ALA A 17 20.90 -6.50 9.12
CA ALA A 17 19.47 -6.20 9.03
C ALA A 17 19.11 -5.51 7.71
N VAL A 18 19.94 -4.56 7.26
CA VAL A 18 19.78 -3.89 5.97
C VAL A 18 19.86 -4.90 4.82
N ALA A 19 20.87 -5.75 4.81
CA ALA A 19 21.05 -6.78 3.79
C ALA A 19 19.86 -7.78 3.76
N SER A 20 19.32 -8.13 4.93
CA SER A 20 18.15 -9.00 5.04
C SER A 20 16.91 -8.34 4.44
N ILE A 21 16.67 -7.05 4.72
CA ILE A 21 15.55 -6.28 4.15
C ILE A 21 15.69 -6.19 2.63
N GLU A 22 16.88 -5.89 2.12
CA GLU A 22 17.13 -5.84 0.66
C GLU A 22 16.83 -7.19 0.01
N LYS A 23 17.38 -8.27 0.53
CA LYS A 23 17.16 -9.62 0.01
C LYS A 23 15.68 -10.00 -0.03
N ASN A 24 14.96 -9.77 1.08
CA ASN A 24 13.54 -10.09 1.18
C ASN A 24 12.69 -9.23 0.25
N SER A 25 12.98 -7.93 0.16
CA SER A 25 12.27 -7.01 -0.74
C SER A 25 12.48 -7.39 -2.20
N HIS A 26 13.71 -7.70 -2.61
CA HIS A 26 13.99 -8.20 -3.96
C HIS A 26 13.24 -9.49 -4.26
N TRP A 27 13.21 -10.42 -3.30
CA TRP A 27 12.48 -11.67 -3.48
C TRP A 27 10.99 -11.39 -3.71
N ILE A 28 10.34 -10.58 -2.87
CA ILE A 28 8.92 -10.22 -3.02
C ILE A 28 8.68 -9.56 -4.38
N LEU A 29 9.46 -8.52 -4.73
CA LEU A 29 9.26 -7.73 -5.95
C LEU A 29 9.45 -8.55 -7.24
N ASN A 30 10.24 -9.61 -7.20
CA ASN A 30 10.41 -10.54 -8.31
C ASN A 30 9.28 -11.57 -8.44
N HIS A 31 8.50 -11.79 -7.38
CA HIS A 31 7.39 -12.76 -7.36
C HIS A 31 6.01 -12.13 -7.56
N ILE A 32 5.91 -10.80 -7.57
CA ILE A 32 4.66 -10.08 -7.87
C ILE A 32 4.62 -9.63 -9.33
N LYS A 33 3.42 -9.45 -9.87
CA LYS A 33 3.20 -9.17 -11.29
C LYS A 33 3.04 -7.68 -11.56
N ARG A 34 3.74 -7.16 -12.57
CA ARG A 34 3.65 -5.77 -13.04
C ARG A 34 2.46 -5.50 -13.94
N ASP A 35 1.77 -6.55 -14.37
CA ASP A 35 0.50 -6.51 -15.08
C ASP A 35 -0.37 -7.65 -14.58
N THR A 36 -1.51 -7.33 -13.99
CA THR A 36 -2.42 -8.29 -13.39
C THR A 36 -3.77 -8.36 -14.11
N ARG A 37 -3.94 -7.63 -15.21
CA ARG A 37 -5.21 -7.53 -15.92
C ARG A 37 -5.72 -8.88 -16.45
N ALA A 38 -4.81 -9.72 -16.93
CA ALA A 38 -5.17 -11.05 -17.44
C ALA A 38 -5.11 -12.15 -16.38
N ALA A 39 -4.10 -12.10 -15.51
CA ALA A 39 -3.76 -13.22 -14.62
C ALA A 39 -4.22 -13.02 -13.17
N GLY A 40 -4.82 -11.87 -12.87
CA GLY A 40 -5.22 -11.49 -11.52
C GLY A 40 -4.06 -11.17 -10.58
N PRO A 41 -4.38 -10.67 -9.37
CA PRO A 41 -3.40 -10.24 -8.36
C PRO A 41 -2.60 -11.40 -7.77
N VAL A 42 -1.33 -11.13 -7.44
CA VAL A 42 -0.57 -12.02 -6.54
C VAL A 42 -0.85 -11.58 -5.10
N LYS A 43 -1.09 -12.57 -4.24
CA LYS A 43 -1.27 -12.40 -2.80
C LYS A 43 -0.10 -13.08 -2.10
N GLY A 44 0.63 -12.34 -1.27
CA GLY A 44 1.77 -12.83 -0.51
C GLY A 44 1.58 -12.62 0.98
N LEU A 45 2.26 -13.46 1.77
CA LEU A 45 2.28 -13.38 3.23
C LEU A 45 3.73 -13.23 3.70
N VAL A 46 3.98 -12.19 4.50
CA VAL A 46 5.24 -11.96 5.21
C VAL A 46 5.00 -12.20 6.70
N MET A 47 5.67 -13.21 7.22
CA MET A 47 5.61 -13.55 8.63
C MET A 47 6.80 -12.93 9.37
N GLY A 48 6.54 -12.24 10.47
CA GLY A 48 7.57 -11.66 11.31
C GLY A 48 7.13 -11.60 12.76
N SER A 49 8.00 -11.97 13.70
CA SER A 49 7.71 -11.89 15.13
C SER A 49 7.38 -10.46 15.56
N VAL A 50 6.66 -10.33 16.66
CA VAL A 50 6.40 -9.03 17.31
C VAL A 50 7.74 -8.33 17.56
N GLN A 51 7.83 -7.03 17.23
CA GLN A 51 9.06 -6.22 17.34
C GLN A 51 10.21 -6.62 16.37
N SER A 52 9.95 -7.44 15.34
CA SER A 52 10.95 -7.89 14.36
C SER A 52 11.39 -6.85 13.33
N GLY A 53 11.05 -5.56 13.51
CA GLY A 53 11.35 -4.53 12.51
C GLY A 53 10.43 -4.56 11.28
N LYS A 54 9.20 -5.08 11.40
CA LYS A 54 8.21 -5.15 10.30
C LYS A 54 8.05 -3.82 9.57
N THR A 55 7.91 -2.71 10.30
CA THR A 55 7.78 -1.38 9.68
C THR A 55 9.02 -1.02 8.84
N ALA A 56 10.22 -1.32 9.31
CA ALA A 56 11.44 -1.08 8.55
C ALA A 56 11.51 -1.95 7.30
N ASN A 57 11.05 -3.21 7.38
CA ASN A 57 10.93 -4.10 6.23
C ASN A 57 9.91 -3.57 5.21
N MET A 58 8.74 -3.11 5.65
CA MET A 58 7.73 -2.48 4.78
C MET A 58 8.29 -1.24 4.08
N ILE A 59 8.98 -0.34 4.81
CA ILE A 59 9.58 0.86 4.23
C ILE A 59 10.67 0.48 3.21
N GLY A 60 11.48 -0.54 3.51
CA GLY A 60 12.45 -1.07 2.58
C GLY A 60 11.82 -1.63 1.30
N LEU A 61 10.76 -2.42 1.43
CA LEU A 61 10.00 -2.94 0.30
C LEU A 61 9.43 -1.79 -0.55
N VAL A 62 8.81 -0.79 0.07
CA VAL A 62 8.23 0.38 -0.62
C VAL A 62 9.31 1.18 -1.35
N SER A 63 10.43 1.44 -0.68
CA SER A 63 11.56 2.15 -1.29
C SER A 63 12.07 1.46 -2.55
N MET A 64 12.22 0.15 -2.50
CA MET A 64 12.68 -0.64 -3.65
C MET A 64 11.61 -0.77 -4.74
N ALA A 65 10.33 -0.85 -4.35
CA ALA A 65 9.20 -0.96 -5.28
C ALA A 65 9.16 0.21 -6.29
N ALA A 66 9.65 1.40 -5.90
CA ALA A 66 9.74 2.55 -6.80
C ALA A 66 10.53 2.27 -8.08
N HIS A 67 11.62 1.50 -7.99
CA HIS A 67 12.46 1.13 -9.12
C HIS A 67 11.93 -0.06 -9.93
N TYR A 68 10.91 -0.75 -9.40
CA TYR A 68 10.15 -1.80 -10.08
C TYR A 68 8.86 -1.27 -10.72
N ASP A 69 8.77 0.07 -10.88
CA ASP A 69 7.63 0.77 -11.49
C ASP A 69 6.30 0.68 -10.72
N TRP A 70 6.33 0.33 -9.45
CA TRP A 70 5.18 0.51 -8.58
C TRP A 70 5.00 2.01 -8.33
N ASN A 71 3.91 2.58 -8.87
CA ASN A 71 3.71 4.02 -8.82
C ASN A 71 2.75 4.48 -7.71
N PHE A 72 1.94 3.56 -7.16
CA PHE A 72 1.05 3.85 -6.06
C PHE A 72 1.09 2.74 -5.00
N ILE A 73 1.37 3.08 -3.76
CA ILE A 73 1.45 2.13 -2.65
C ILE A 73 0.35 2.46 -1.63
N ILE A 74 -0.40 1.44 -1.23
CA ILE A 74 -1.41 1.52 -0.19
C ILE A 74 -0.93 0.71 1.00
N VAL A 75 -0.75 1.35 2.14
CA VAL A 75 -0.48 0.67 3.40
C VAL A 75 -1.78 0.65 4.20
N LEU A 76 -2.34 -0.53 4.40
CA LEU A 76 -3.49 -0.73 5.27
C LEU A 76 -2.96 -0.89 6.69
N SER A 77 -3.25 0.07 7.55
CA SER A 77 -2.90 0.01 8.98
C SER A 77 -4.08 -0.53 9.79
N GLY A 78 -3.84 -0.90 11.05
CA GLY A 78 -4.89 -1.37 11.95
C GLY A 78 -6.10 -0.43 12.07
N THR A 79 -6.91 -0.62 13.10
CA THR A 79 -8.19 0.10 13.28
C THR A 79 -8.04 1.41 14.07
N ILE A 80 -6.87 1.70 14.63
CA ILE A 80 -6.62 2.85 15.51
C ILE A 80 -5.94 3.99 14.73
N ASP A 81 -6.59 5.15 14.62
CA ASP A 81 -6.09 6.29 13.81
C ASP A 81 -4.75 6.85 14.32
N ASN A 82 -4.47 6.83 15.61
CA ASN A 82 -3.18 7.27 16.12
C ASN A 82 -2.02 6.37 15.66
N LEU A 83 -2.22 5.05 15.59
CA LEU A 83 -1.23 4.12 15.06
C LEU A 83 -1.05 4.31 13.56
N ARG A 84 -2.13 4.54 12.82
CA ARG A 84 -2.09 4.90 11.40
C ARG A 84 -1.24 6.15 11.17
N LYS A 85 -1.45 7.21 11.95
CA LYS A 85 -0.66 8.45 11.86
C LYS A 85 0.81 8.20 12.14
N GLN A 86 1.14 7.41 13.17
CA GLN A 86 2.54 7.04 13.47
C GLN A 86 3.19 6.28 12.31
N THR A 87 2.47 5.35 11.70
CA THR A 87 2.95 4.61 10.51
C THR A 87 3.18 5.58 9.35
N ARG A 88 2.21 6.45 9.04
CA ARG A 88 2.33 7.48 8.00
C ARG A 88 3.54 8.38 8.21
N ASP A 89 3.74 8.86 9.43
CA ASP A 89 4.83 9.79 9.75
C ASP A 89 6.21 9.10 9.63
N ARG A 90 6.30 7.80 9.96
CA ARG A 90 7.50 6.99 9.68
C ARG A 90 7.79 6.88 8.18
N PHE A 91 6.78 6.61 7.35
CA PHE A 91 6.96 6.61 5.90
C PHE A 91 7.41 7.99 5.39
N PHE A 92 6.82 9.06 5.93
CA PHE A 92 7.23 10.42 5.60
C PHE A 92 8.69 10.68 5.92
N ASP A 93 9.13 10.34 7.14
CA ASP A 93 10.51 10.58 7.59
C ASP A 93 11.53 9.77 6.80
N ASP A 94 11.19 8.53 6.44
CA ASP A 94 12.13 7.60 5.86
C ASP A 94 12.18 7.65 4.32
N LEU A 95 11.08 8.02 3.64
CA LEU A 95 11.01 8.05 2.17
C LEU A 95 11.33 9.40 1.52
N THR A 96 11.41 10.47 2.26
CA THR A 96 11.38 11.85 1.74
C THR A 96 12.57 12.29 0.88
N GLN A 97 13.61 11.50 0.65
CA GLN A 97 14.78 11.95 -0.11
C GLN A 97 15.61 10.84 -0.77
N SER A 98 15.08 9.85 -1.39
CA SER A 98 15.92 8.79 -1.93
C SER A 98 16.01 8.76 -3.46
N GLY A 99 17.26 8.90 -3.94
CA GLY A 99 17.71 8.29 -5.19
C GLY A 99 16.97 8.63 -6.49
N GLY A 100 16.56 9.89 -6.72
CA GLY A 100 15.85 10.25 -7.95
C GLY A 100 14.33 9.95 -7.90
N VAL A 101 13.82 9.57 -6.73
CA VAL A 101 12.39 9.37 -6.49
C VAL A 101 11.83 10.54 -5.67
N SER A 102 10.80 11.19 -6.21
CA SER A 102 9.98 12.16 -5.48
C SER A 102 8.82 11.42 -4.83
N TRP A 103 8.89 11.28 -3.51
CA TRP A 103 7.86 10.63 -2.73
C TRP A 103 6.78 11.62 -2.31
N HIS A 104 5.53 11.23 -2.54
CA HIS A 104 4.34 11.95 -2.12
C HIS A 104 3.57 11.07 -1.13
N ILE A 105 3.45 11.54 0.11
CA ILE A 105 2.69 10.84 1.13
C ILE A 105 1.31 11.48 1.20
N LEU A 106 0.35 10.81 0.57
CA LEU A 106 -1.02 11.30 0.42
C LEU A 106 -1.88 10.86 1.60
N ASP A 107 -2.48 11.81 2.30
CA ASP A 107 -3.47 11.54 3.34
C ASP A 107 -4.88 11.92 2.87
N ARG A 108 -5.86 11.20 3.36
CA ARG A 108 -7.25 11.46 3.06
C ARG A 108 -7.77 12.64 3.86
N THR A 109 -8.65 13.39 3.23
CA THR A 109 -9.42 14.47 3.87
C THR A 109 -10.89 14.02 4.10
N SER A 110 -11.70 14.90 4.64
CA SER A 110 -13.16 14.71 4.68
C SER A 110 -13.79 14.70 3.29
N ASN A 111 -13.18 15.40 2.32
CA ASN A 111 -13.63 15.40 0.93
C ASN A 111 -13.11 14.14 0.21
N PRO A 112 -14.00 13.33 -0.40
CA PRO A 112 -13.60 12.10 -1.09
C PRO A 112 -12.92 12.34 -2.45
N ASP A 113 -12.99 13.53 -3.02
CA ASP A 113 -12.57 13.79 -4.39
C ASP A 113 -11.06 13.99 -4.53
N TYR A 114 -10.39 14.38 -3.46
CA TYR A 114 -8.94 14.59 -3.47
C TYR A 114 -8.24 14.05 -2.22
N MET A 115 -6.95 13.80 -2.36
CA MET A 115 -6.02 13.54 -1.26
C MET A 115 -5.10 14.75 -1.08
N VAL A 116 -4.46 14.87 0.08
CA VAL A 116 -3.52 15.95 0.39
C VAL A 116 -2.15 15.38 0.67
N ASP A 117 -1.13 15.90 -0.01
CA ASP A 117 0.26 15.61 0.33
C ASP A 117 0.58 16.23 1.70
N ILE A 118 1.03 15.40 2.63
CA ILE A 118 1.28 15.86 4.01
C ILE A 118 2.45 16.83 4.11
N LYS A 119 3.35 16.85 3.13
CA LYS A 119 4.51 17.74 3.06
C LYS A 119 4.17 19.08 2.41
N THR A 120 3.69 19.02 1.17
CA THR A 120 3.44 20.24 0.37
C THR A 120 2.10 20.88 0.65
N LYS A 121 1.16 20.14 1.27
CA LYS A 121 -0.24 20.52 1.47
C LYS A 121 -1.04 20.67 0.17
N GLU A 122 -0.47 20.27 -0.93
CA GLU A 122 -1.14 20.25 -2.23
C GLU A 122 -2.23 19.19 -2.27
N ARG A 123 -3.29 19.51 -3.02
CA ARG A 123 -4.41 18.61 -3.28
C ARG A 123 -4.13 17.82 -4.54
N TYR A 124 -4.43 16.54 -4.50
CA TYR A 124 -4.25 15.62 -5.62
C TYR A 124 -5.58 14.97 -5.99
N LEU A 125 -6.11 15.30 -7.16
CA LEU A 125 -7.06 14.46 -7.87
C LEU A 125 -6.30 13.27 -8.48
N LEU A 126 -6.98 12.21 -8.86
CA LEU A 126 -6.32 11.07 -9.51
C LEU A 126 -5.62 11.49 -10.83
N GLU A 127 -6.18 12.46 -11.53
CA GLU A 127 -5.63 12.99 -12.79
C GLU A 127 -4.34 13.76 -12.62
N ASP A 128 -4.08 14.32 -11.44
CA ASP A 128 -2.86 15.12 -11.15
C ASP A 128 -1.61 14.23 -10.91
N LEU A 129 -1.78 12.93 -10.76
CA LEU A 129 -0.66 12.03 -10.50
C LEU A 129 0.29 11.95 -11.70
N HIS A 130 1.57 12.15 -11.50
CA HIS A 130 2.61 11.91 -12.49
C HIS A 130 3.02 10.43 -12.46
N LEU A 131 2.50 9.64 -13.43
CA LEU A 131 2.66 8.18 -13.48
C LEU A 131 3.77 7.77 -14.47
N ASN A 132 4.96 8.37 -14.34
CA ASN A 132 6.12 8.04 -15.17
C ASN A 132 6.81 6.73 -14.72
N THR A 133 7.43 6.04 -15.67
CA THR A 133 8.21 4.83 -15.41
C THR A 133 9.64 5.15 -14.96
N TYR A 134 10.33 4.13 -14.44
CA TYR A 134 11.77 4.26 -14.13
C TYR A 134 12.60 4.60 -15.37
N GLN A 135 12.25 4.00 -16.51
CA GLN A 135 12.94 4.26 -17.75
C GLN A 135 12.75 5.70 -18.24
N ASP A 136 11.52 6.23 -18.12
CA ASP A 136 11.23 7.63 -18.49
C ASP A 136 12.04 8.60 -17.62
N GLY A 137 12.08 8.37 -16.31
CA GLY A 137 12.87 9.18 -15.39
C GLY A 137 14.37 9.14 -15.70
N LYS A 138 14.90 7.96 -16.00
CA LYS A 138 16.32 7.78 -16.35
C LYS A 138 16.70 8.44 -17.67
N THR A 139 15.83 8.38 -18.67
CA THR A 139 16.10 8.90 -20.02
C THR A 139 15.93 10.42 -20.09
N SER A 140 14.94 10.96 -19.38
CA SER A 140 14.63 12.40 -19.40
C SER A 140 15.33 13.21 -18.30
N GLY A 141 16.02 12.55 -17.36
CA GLY A 141 16.56 13.19 -16.16
C GLY A 141 15.49 13.70 -15.18
N MET A 142 14.23 13.35 -15.41
CA MET A 142 13.12 13.77 -14.58
C MET A 142 13.01 12.90 -13.32
N TRP A 143 12.50 13.50 -12.24
CA TRP A 143 12.19 12.76 -11.02
C TRP A 143 11.05 11.76 -11.25
N MET A 144 11.21 10.56 -10.70
CA MET A 144 10.12 9.58 -10.65
C MET A 144 9.19 9.93 -9.50
N HIS A 145 7.95 10.26 -9.81
CA HIS A 145 6.94 10.50 -8.79
C HIS A 145 6.34 9.17 -8.31
N ARG A 146 6.30 8.97 -7.02
CA ARG A 146 5.73 7.77 -6.38
C ARG A 146 4.86 8.19 -5.20
N TYR A 147 3.77 7.51 -5.05
CA TYR A 147 2.71 7.90 -4.12
C TYR A 147 2.49 6.81 -3.10
N VAL A 148 2.40 7.21 -1.83
CA VAL A 148 2.08 6.33 -0.71
C VAL A 148 0.89 6.89 0.03
N THR A 149 -0.08 6.04 0.38
CA THR A 149 -1.13 6.40 1.32
C THR A 149 -1.21 5.37 2.44
N VAL A 150 -1.40 5.83 3.67
CA VAL A 150 -1.64 4.95 4.82
C VAL A 150 -3.10 5.05 5.20
N CYS A 151 -3.85 4.01 4.88
CA CYS A 151 -5.29 3.94 5.05
C CYS A 151 -5.65 3.13 6.30
N LEU A 152 -6.55 3.67 7.12
CA LEU A 152 -7.14 2.95 8.24
C LEU A 152 -8.05 1.83 7.73
N LYS A 153 -8.02 0.67 8.36
CA LYS A 153 -8.98 -0.42 8.12
C LYS A 153 -10.35 -0.05 8.71
N ASN A 154 -11.04 0.80 7.98
CA ASN A 154 -12.37 1.29 8.28
C ASN A 154 -13.19 1.34 6.98
N SER A 155 -14.43 0.90 7.00
CA SER A 155 -15.26 0.72 5.81
C SER A 155 -15.45 2.03 5.04
N THR A 156 -15.72 3.13 5.73
CA THR A 156 -15.88 4.47 5.11
C THR A 156 -14.58 4.93 4.45
N ARG A 157 -13.44 4.74 5.12
CA ARG A 157 -12.12 5.13 4.58
C ARG A 157 -11.76 4.33 3.34
N LEU A 158 -12.00 3.03 3.35
CA LEU A 158 -11.74 2.14 2.22
C LEU A 158 -12.64 2.44 1.03
N ARG A 159 -13.97 2.62 1.24
CA ARG A 159 -14.89 3.03 0.16
C ARG A 159 -14.44 4.32 -0.52
N ASN A 160 -14.09 5.32 0.28
CA ASN A 160 -13.61 6.59 -0.26
C ASN A 160 -12.30 6.44 -1.02
N LEU A 161 -11.36 5.59 -0.54
CA LEU A 161 -10.11 5.31 -1.25
C LEU A 161 -10.38 4.64 -2.59
N ILE A 162 -11.21 3.59 -2.61
CA ILE A 162 -11.58 2.88 -3.85
C ILE A 162 -12.25 3.83 -4.84
N LYS A 163 -13.20 4.65 -4.36
CA LYS A 163 -13.86 5.66 -5.19
C LYS A 163 -12.88 6.64 -5.82
N TRP A 164 -11.92 7.15 -5.05
CA TRP A 164 -10.90 8.07 -5.55
C TRP A 164 -9.99 7.39 -6.58
N LEU A 165 -9.52 6.15 -6.32
CA LEU A 165 -8.67 5.40 -7.24
C LEU A 165 -9.34 5.12 -8.59
N GLN A 166 -10.65 5.13 -8.64
CA GLN A 166 -11.44 4.81 -9.84
C GLN A 166 -12.16 6.04 -10.43
N ALA A 167 -11.96 7.23 -9.85
CA ALA A 167 -12.61 8.46 -10.28
C ALA A 167 -12.38 8.79 -11.77
N LYS A 168 -11.25 8.38 -12.33
CA LYS A 168 -10.87 8.58 -13.74
C LYS A 168 -10.37 7.27 -14.34
N PRO A 169 -11.21 6.50 -15.05
CA PRO A 169 -10.88 5.17 -15.55
C PRO A 169 -9.59 5.09 -16.38
N GLN A 170 -9.35 6.08 -17.25
CA GLN A 170 -8.14 6.15 -18.07
C GLN A 170 -6.84 6.34 -17.24
N ARG A 171 -6.95 6.98 -16.08
CA ARG A 171 -5.82 7.16 -15.16
C ARG A 171 -5.67 5.93 -14.27
N ALA A 172 -6.79 5.39 -13.77
CA ALA A 172 -6.81 4.17 -12.99
C ALA A 172 -6.11 3.01 -13.73
N ALA A 173 -6.35 2.87 -15.04
CA ALA A 173 -5.73 1.86 -15.88
C ALA A 173 -4.19 1.96 -16.01
N LYS A 174 -3.58 3.07 -15.57
CA LYS A 174 -2.13 3.27 -15.53
C LYS A 174 -1.53 3.05 -14.13
N LEU A 175 -2.37 2.81 -13.13
CA LEU A 175 -1.89 2.55 -11.78
C LEU A 175 -1.32 1.14 -11.66
N ARG A 176 -0.13 1.05 -11.09
CA ARG A 176 0.48 -0.16 -10.58
C ARG A 176 0.50 -0.07 -9.08
N ILE A 177 -0.46 -0.75 -8.47
CA ILE A 177 -0.74 -0.63 -7.04
C ILE A 177 -0.14 -1.81 -6.29
N LEU A 178 0.66 -1.52 -5.28
CA LEU A 178 1.11 -2.48 -4.28
C LEU A 178 0.37 -2.19 -2.96
N VAL A 179 -0.47 -3.13 -2.54
CA VAL A 179 -1.13 -3.07 -1.23
C VAL A 179 -0.28 -3.82 -0.22
N ILE A 180 0.06 -3.14 0.86
CA ILE A 180 0.74 -3.71 2.03
C ILE A 180 -0.25 -3.67 3.18
N ASP A 181 -0.61 -4.83 3.71
CA ASP A 181 -1.55 -4.94 4.82
C ASP A 181 -0.79 -5.23 6.11
N ASP A 182 -0.64 -4.22 6.96
CA ASP A 182 -0.04 -4.36 8.29
C ASP A 182 -1.10 -4.87 9.28
N GLU A 183 -0.71 -5.83 10.13
CA GLU A 183 -1.63 -6.49 11.07
C GLU A 183 -2.82 -7.15 10.36
N ALA A 184 -2.54 -7.94 9.32
CA ALA A 184 -3.57 -8.59 8.49
C ALA A 184 -4.48 -9.55 9.29
N ASP A 185 -4.05 -9.99 10.45
CA ASP A 185 -4.80 -10.80 11.40
C ASP A 185 -5.94 -10.05 12.11
N GLN A 186 -5.89 -8.71 12.16
CA GLN A 186 -6.90 -7.92 12.88
C GLN A 186 -8.23 -7.73 12.13
N ALA A 187 -8.27 -7.87 10.81
CA ALA A 187 -9.47 -7.59 10.02
C ALA A 187 -9.82 -8.65 8.97
N SER A 188 -9.02 -9.70 8.81
CA SER A 188 -9.14 -10.63 7.69
C SER A 188 -9.69 -12.02 8.07
N VAL A 189 -10.12 -12.23 9.30
CA VAL A 189 -10.69 -13.51 9.70
C VAL A 189 -12.18 -13.56 9.35
N ASN A 190 -12.50 -14.37 8.35
CA ASN A 190 -13.87 -14.69 7.96
C ASN A 190 -14.58 -15.48 9.07
N THR A 191 -15.35 -14.81 9.90
CA THR A 191 -16.33 -15.50 10.75
C THR A 191 -17.52 -15.90 9.88
N ARG A 192 -17.73 -17.21 9.70
CA ARG A 192 -18.86 -17.79 8.95
C ARG A 192 -20.23 -17.65 9.66
N LYS A 193 -20.43 -16.57 10.39
CA LYS A 193 -21.73 -16.26 11.01
C LYS A 193 -22.65 -15.61 9.98
N MET A 194 -23.95 -15.89 10.05
CA MET A 194 -24.96 -15.19 9.25
C MET A 194 -24.96 -13.70 9.63
N LYS A 195 -25.16 -12.81 8.64
CA LYS A 195 -25.09 -11.35 8.84
C LYS A 195 -26.05 -10.80 9.90
N GLU A 196 -27.14 -11.52 10.18
CA GLU A 196 -28.20 -11.11 11.11
C GLU A 196 -27.79 -11.31 12.60
N ASP A 197 -26.75 -12.11 12.88
CA ASP A 197 -26.28 -12.44 14.23
C ASP A 197 -24.99 -11.70 14.62
N LEU A 198 -24.52 -10.77 13.78
CA LEU A 198 -23.28 -10.04 14.02
C LEU A 198 -23.53 -8.75 14.79
N ASP A 199 -22.71 -8.48 15.80
CA ASP A 199 -22.68 -7.16 16.44
C ASP A 199 -22.08 -6.09 15.48
N GLU A 200 -22.16 -4.81 15.88
CA GLU A 200 -21.68 -3.69 15.04
C GLU A 200 -20.18 -3.80 14.70
N GLU A 201 -19.36 -4.30 15.61
CA GLU A 201 -17.92 -4.47 15.40
C GLU A 201 -17.64 -5.60 14.40
N GLU A 202 -18.34 -6.72 14.51
CA GLU A 202 -18.25 -7.84 13.58
C GLU A 202 -18.76 -7.45 12.17
N GLN A 203 -19.82 -6.64 12.09
CA GLN A 203 -20.35 -6.11 10.84
C GLN A 203 -19.33 -5.18 10.15
N GLU A 204 -18.73 -4.26 10.90
CA GLU A 204 -17.69 -3.36 10.37
C GLU A 204 -16.46 -4.16 9.91
N ARG A 205 -16.01 -5.15 10.67
CA ARG A 205 -14.89 -6.04 10.32
C ARG A 205 -15.18 -6.81 9.03
N THR A 206 -16.39 -7.33 8.89
CA THR A 206 -16.83 -8.02 7.67
C THR A 206 -16.86 -7.09 6.46
N ALA A 207 -17.38 -5.87 6.64
CA ALA A 207 -17.40 -4.85 5.58
C ALA A 207 -15.99 -4.42 5.16
N VAL A 208 -15.09 -4.23 6.11
CA VAL A 208 -13.67 -3.91 5.86
C VAL A 208 -13.00 -5.02 5.05
N ASN A 209 -13.18 -6.28 5.47
CA ASN A 209 -12.61 -7.44 4.75
C ASN A 209 -13.13 -7.52 3.32
N GLN A 210 -14.45 -7.37 3.12
CA GLN A 210 -15.04 -7.38 1.77
C GLN A 210 -14.47 -6.26 0.89
N LEU A 211 -14.33 -5.05 1.42
CA LEU A 211 -13.76 -3.92 0.69
C LEU A 211 -12.28 -4.11 0.34
N ILE A 212 -11.50 -4.76 1.20
CA ILE A 212 -10.11 -5.13 0.88
C ILE A 212 -10.09 -6.14 -0.28
N ILE A 213 -10.95 -7.14 -0.23
CA ILE A 213 -11.10 -8.13 -1.32
C ILE A 213 -11.53 -7.46 -2.61
N ASP A 214 -12.48 -6.53 -2.57
CA ASP A 214 -12.98 -5.81 -3.73
C ASP A 214 -11.90 -4.90 -4.33
N LEU A 215 -11.15 -4.18 -3.49
CA LEU A 215 -9.99 -3.38 -3.91
C LEU A 215 -8.96 -4.25 -4.65
N ILE A 216 -8.55 -5.38 -4.05
CA ILE A 216 -7.53 -6.27 -4.61
C ILE A 216 -7.99 -6.86 -5.96
N ASN A 217 -9.27 -7.17 -6.09
CA ASN A 217 -9.84 -7.71 -7.32
C ASN A 217 -10.25 -6.63 -8.35
N GLY A 218 -9.92 -5.36 -8.09
CA GLY A 218 -10.23 -4.26 -9.00
C GLY A 218 -11.71 -3.95 -9.13
N LYS A 219 -12.50 -4.29 -8.11
CA LYS A 219 -13.92 -3.92 -8.06
C LYS A 219 -14.09 -2.49 -7.56
N ASP A 220 -15.24 -1.90 -7.85
CA ASP A 220 -15.58 -0.58 -7.35
C ASP A 220 -16.00 -0.61 -5.86
N HIS A 221 -16.34 0.55 -5.33
CA HIS A 221 -16.72 0.71 -3.93
C HIS A 221 -18.10 0.12 -3.56
N GLU A 222 -18.84 -0.35 -4.56
CA GLU A 222 -20.12 -1.07 -4.43
C GLU A 222 -19.95 -2.57 -4.68
N GLY A 223 -18.72 -3.01 -5.02
CA GLY A 223 -18.38 -4.40 -5.28
C GLY A 223 -18.63 -4.86 -6.71
N ALA A 224 -19.00 -3.95 -7.62
CA ALA A 224 -19.15 -4.26 -9.04
C ALA A 224 -17.79 -4.25 -9.77
N PRO A 225 -17.64 -5.05 -10.85
CA PRO A 225 -16.42 -5.02 -11.66
C PRO A 225 -16.14 -3.63 -12.21
N SER A 226 -14.90 -3.14 -11.99
CA SER A 226 -14.49 -1.84 -12.55
C SER A 226 -14.44 -1.87 -14.08
N LYS A 227 -14.88 -0.78 -14.71
CA LYS A 227 -14.83 -0.61 -16.17
C LYS A 227 -13.39 -0.48 -16.70
N ALA A 228 -12.45 -0.10 -15.85
CA ALA A 228 -11.04 0.03 -16.20
C ALA A 228 -10.18 -0.52 -15.04
N PRO A 229 -9.82 -1.80 -15.09
CA PRO A 229 -8.98 -2.40 -14.08
C PRO A 229 -7.60 -1.72 -14.05
N PHE A 230 -7.02 -1.65 -12.87
CA PHE A 230 -5.64 -1.18 -12.70
C PHE A 230 -4.67 -1.98 -13.57
N GLN A 231 -3.59 -1.37 -14.01
CA GLN A 231 -2.55 -2.09 -14.75
C GLN A 231 -1.98 -3.24 -13.92
N ALA A 232 -1.69 -2.98 -12.66
CA ALA A 232 -1.33 -4.02 -11.72
C ALA A 232 -1.91 -3.72 -10.33
N MET A 233 -2.32 -4.80 -9.66
CA MET A 233 -2.71 -4.82 -8.26
C MET A 233 -2.12 -6.07 -7.63
N ASN A 234 -1.27 -5.90 -6.59
CA ASN A 234 -0.81 -7.03 -5.80
C ASN A 234 -0.97 -6.70 -4.31
N TYR A 235 -1.05 -7.75 -3.50
CA TYR A 235 -1.33 -7.64 -2.08
C TYR A 235 -0.32 -8.43 -1.26
N ILE A 236 0.33 -7.79 -0.32
CA ILE A 236 1.29 -8.39 0.60
C ILE A 236 0.82 -8.13 2.03
N SER A 237 0.45 -9.19 2.71
CA SER A 237 0.06 -9.14 4.12
C SER A 237 1.26 -9.34 5.04
N TYR A 238 1.31 -8.56 6.09
CA TYR A 238 2.28 -8.66 7.18
C TYR A 238 1.55 -9.08 8.46
N THR A 239 2.01 -10.13 9.10
CA THR A 239 1.44 -10.60 10.37
C THR A 239 2.51 -11.14 11.31
N ALA A 240 2.23 -11.03 12.61
CA ALA A 240 2.99 -11.71 13.65
C ALA A 240 2.36 -13.07 14.05
N THR A 241 1.10 -13.27 13.70
CA THR A 241 0.29 -14.44 14.05
C THR A 241 -0.21 -15.16 12.81
N PRO A 242 0.62 -15.98 12.13
CA PRO A 242 0.29 -16.59 10.85
C PRO A 242 -0.93 -17.50 10.88
N TYR A 243 -1.26 -18.05 12.03
CA TYR A 243 -2.36 -19.01 12.18
C TYR A 243 -3.74 -18.40 11.88
N ALA A 244 -3.93 -17.10 12.08
CA ALA A 244 -5.20 -16.44 11.80
C ALA A 244 -5.45 -16.21 10.28
N ASN A 245 -4.42 -16.34 9.45
CA ASN A 245 -4.49 -16.05 8.01
C ASN A 245 -4.42 -17.32 7.12
N VAL A 246 -4.24 -18.49 7.71
CA VAL A 246 -4.05 -19.77 6.98
C VAL A 246 -5.31 -20.64 7.01
N LEU A 247 -6.31 -20.24 7.78
CA LEU A 247 -7.64 -20.88 7.85
C LEU A 247 -8.65 -20.04 7.08
#